data_331e36b48d1e96d65b58f575627077ac
#
_entry.id   331e36b48d1e96d65b58f575627077ac
#
_cell.length_a   1.000
_cell.length_b   1.000
_cell.length_c   1.000
_cell.angle_alpha   90.00
_cell.angle_beta   90.00
_cell.angle_gamma   90.00
#
_symmetry.space_group_name_H-M   'P 1'
#
loop_
_entity.id
_entity.type
_entity.pdbx_description
1 polymer ?
#
loop_
_entity_poly.entity_id
_entity_poly.type
_entity_poly.pdbx_seq_one_letter_code
_entity_poly.pdbx_strand_id
1 'polypeptide(L)'
;MILPRARTVLLSVVTIALVATLGVAIERELMPRVAPSPVASGKIGPEQSALSAEEETYAAALWPIHSEVVEVSAVDMSLAGMAYVIEHHDPHRLQARVLPLRDRFKSAADKAHAMPVPASMQKVHDQYLEALVLYETASTEMVQVAADGKVEHLIKAQSMSQRAAEELLKVGDVLWPGEYKPN
;
A
#
# COMPACT_ATOMS: atom_id res chain seq x y z
N MET A 1 -3.48 35.78 -9.27
CA MET A 1 -4.69 35.59 -8.44
C MET A 1 -5.03 34.10 -8.48
N ILE A 2 -4.45 33.30 -7.55
CA ILE A 2 -4.53 31.82 -7.55
C ILE A 2 -5.83 31.44 -6.83
N LEU A 3 -6.65 30.66 -7.49
CA LEU A 3 -7.98 30.26 -7.05
C LEU A 3 -7.95 29.51 -5.69
N PRO A 4 -8.75 29.92 -4.70
CA PRO A 4 -8.82 29.25 -3.38
C PRO A 4 -9.37 27.81 -3.44
N ARG A 5 -9.98 27.42 -4.55
CA ARG A 5 -10.59 26.09 -4.76
C ARG A 5 -9.58 24.93 -4.81
N ALA A 6 -8.39 25.13 -5.39
CA ALA A 6 -7.39 24.08 -5.50
C ALA A 6 -6.81 23.68 -4.12
N ARG A 7 -6.63 24.66 -3.22
CA ARG A 7 -6.15 24.41 -1.85
C ARG A 7 -7.14 23.61 -1.01
N THR A 8 -8.44 23.89 -1.17
CA THR A 8 -9.48 23.21 -0.39
C THR A 8 -9.63 21.73 -0.83
N VAL A 9 -9.53 21.46 -2.12
CA VAL A 9 -9.61 20.09 -2.64
C VAL A 9 -8.36 19.28 -2.23
N LEU A 10 -7.17 19.87 -2.28
CA LEU A 10 -5.94 19.21 -1.89
C LEU A 10 -5.92 18.87 -0.39
N LEU A 11 -6.35 19.78 0.47
CA LEU A 11 -6.50 19.55 1.91
C LEU A 11 -7.50 18.43 2.21
N SER A 12 -8.60 18.35 1.47
CA SER A 12 -9.62 17.32 1.66
C SER A 12 -9.11 15.91 1.29
N VAL A 13 -8.33 15.78 0.22
CA VAL A 13 -7.76 14.48 -0.22
C VAL A 13 -6.71 13.98 0.78
N VAL A 14 -5.84 14.86 1.26
CA VAL A 14 -4.83 14.52 2.27
C VAL A 14 -5.47 14.17 3.62
N THR A 15 -6.54 14.88 4.00
CA THR A 15 -7.26 14.61 5.26
C THR A 15 -7.98 13.26 5.23
N ILE A 16 -8.53 12.86 4.09
CA ILE A 16 -9.20 11.55 3.95
C ILE A 16 -8.18 10.39 4.03
N ALA A 17 -7.01 10.52 3.41
CA ALA A 17 -5.96 9.51 3.52
C ALA A 17 -5.40 9.41 4.96
N LEU A 18 -5.25 10.53 5.65
CA LEU A 18 -4.79 10.58 7.04
C LEU A 18 -5.83 10.01 8.02
N VAL A 19 -7.11 10.27 7.79
CA VAL A 19 -8.20 9.76 8.64
C VAL A 19 -8.35 8.25 8.49
N ALA A 20 -8.14 7.69 7.31
CA ALA A 20 -8.17 6.24 7.11
C ALA A 20 -7.03 5.52 7.85
N THR A 21 -5.83 6.11 7.90
CA THR A 21 -4.67 5.52 8.60
C THR A 21 -4.66 5.83 10.11
N LEU A 22 -5.09 7.01 10.54
CA LEU A 22 -5.22 7.36 11.97
C LEU A 22 -6.48 6.78 12.61
N GLY A 23 -7.57 6.61 11.90
CA GLY A 23 -8.80 6.02 12.42
C GLY A 23 -8.57 4.62 12.99
N VAL A 24 -7.77 3.81 12.32
CA VAL A 24 -7.39 2.46 12.77
C VAL A 24 -6.51 2.50 14.03
N ALA A 25 -5.68 3.53 14.20
CA ALA A 25 -4.79 3.65 15.36
C ALA A 25 -5.51 4.19 16.61
N ILE A 26 -6.50 5.07 16.46
CA ILE A 26 -7.20 5.73 17.59
C ILE A 26 -8.27 4.82 18.20
N GLU A 27 -8.93 3.97 17.41
CA GLU A 27 -9.88 2.99 17.97
C GLU A 27 -9.23 2.00 18.94
N ARG A 28 -7.93 1.79 18.84
CA ARG A 28 -7.19 0.84 19.68
C ARG A 28 -6.93 1.31 21.11
N GLU A 29 -6.83 2.62 21.35
CA GLU A 29 -6.50 3.15 22.68
C GLU A 29 -7.73 3.54 23.53
N LEU A 30 -8.89 3.72 22.92
CA LEU A 30 -10.09 4.24 23.60
C LEU A 30 -11.11 3.18 24.02
N MET A 31 -10.92 1.90 23.66
CA MET A 31 -11.82 0.85 24.16
C MET A 31 -11.32 0.24 25.47
N PRO A 32 -12.11 0.28 26.54
CA PRO A 32 -11.77 -0.44 27.77
C PRO A 32 -11.68 -1.94 27.46
N ARG A 33 -10.60 -2.59 27.88
CA ARG A 33 -10.41 -4.04 27.80
C ARG A 33 -11.57 -4.73 28.54
N VAL A 34 -12.58 -5.15 27.81
CA VAL A 34 -13.56 -6.10 28.31
C VAL A 34 -12.88 -7.46 28.31
N ALA A 35 -12.78 -8.07 29.49
CA ALA A 35 -12.26 -9.43 29.63
C ALA A 35 -13.05 -10.39 28.73
N PRO A 36 -12.40 -11.29 27.98
CA PRO A 36 -13.10 -12.21 27.11
C PRO A 36 -13.94 -13.18 27.94
N SER A 37 -15.26 -13.08 27.82
CA SER A 37 -16.17 -14.17 28.21
C SER A 37 -15.90 -15.36 27.31
N PRO A 38 -15.93 -16.61 27.82
CA PRO A 38 -15.80 -17.79 26.97
C PRO A 38 -17.01 -17.91 26.07
N VAL A 39 -16.92 -17.38 24.86
CA VAL A 39 -17.93 -17.57 23.82
C VAL A 39 -17.67 -18.92 23.18
N ALA A 40 -18.70 -19.77 23.24
CA ALA A 40 -18.76 -21.06 22.56
C ALA A 40 -18.28 -20.95 21.13
N SER A 41 -17.41 -21.87 20.69
CA SER A 41 -16.93 -22.04 19.32
C SER A 41 -18.11 -22.26 18.36
N GLY A 42 -18.71 -21.18 17.91
CA GLY A 42 -19.61 -21.18 16.76
C GLY A 42 -18.75 -21.11 15.50
N LYS A 43 -18.86 -22.08 14.63
CA LYS A 43 -18.28 -22.05 13.27
C LYS A 43 -18.75 -20.78 12.58
N ILE A 44 -17.87 -19.81 12.40
CA ILE A 44 -18.15 -18.56 11.69
C ILE A 44 -17.32 -18.55 10.41
N GLY A 45 -18.01 -18.59 9.29
CA GLY A 45 -17.46 -18.31 7.96
C GLY A 45 -17.06 -19.54 7.15
N PRO A 46 -17.00 -19.41 5.82
CA PRO A 46 -16.41 -20.44 4.98
C PRO A 46 -14.97 -20.69 5.44
N GLU A 47 -14.64 -21.94 5.71
CA GLU A 47 -13.25 -22.36 5.95
C GLU A 47 -12.41 -21.83 4.80
N GLN A 48 -11.56 -20.82 5.06
CA GLN A 48 -10.47 -20.50 4.15
C GLN A 48 -9.64 -21.77 4.08
N SER A 49 -9.58 -22.39 2.90
CA SER A 49 -8.79 -23.58 2.66
C SER A 49 -7.36 -23.26 3.11
N ALA A 50 -6.81 -24.05 4.01
CA ALA A 50 -5.41 -23.94 4.37
C ALA A 50 -4.57 -24.08 3.08
N LEU A 51 -3.55 -23.25 2.93
CA LEU A 51 -2.63 -23.34 1.82
C LEU A 51 -1.99 -24.74 1.80
N SER A 52 -1.75 -25.27 0.63
CA SER A 52 -0.91 -26.48 0.47
C SER A 52 0.54 -26.17 0.83
N ALA A 53 1.35 -27.18 1.09
CA ALA A 53 2.76 -27.00 1.43
C ALA A 53 3.57 -26.25 0.33
N GLU A 54 3.20 -26.42 -0.93
CA GLU A 54 3.81 -25.69 -2.05
C GLU A 54 3.39 -24.20 -2.03
N GLU A 55 2.14 -23.92 -1.76
CA GLU A 55 1.59 -22.57 -1.64
C GLU A 55 2.15 -21.84 -0.41
N GLU A 56 2.29 -22.52 0.73
CA GLU A 56 2.96 -21.98 1.93
C GLU A 56 4.41 -21.62 1.64
N THR A 57 5.13 -22.48 0.91
CA THR A 57 6.53 -22.23 0.50
C THR A 57 6.61 -20.98 -0.38
N TYR A 58 5.70 -20.83 -1.33
CA TYR A 58 5.61 -19.65 -2.19
C TYR A 58 5.29 -18.40 -1.38
N ALA A 59 4.27 -18.43 -0.50
CA ALA A 59 3.89 -17.32 0.35
C ALA A 59 5.04 -16.87 1.26
N ALA A 60 5.75 -17.82 1.87
CA ALA A 60 6.92 -17.54 2.71
C ALA A 60 8.07 -16.92 1.92
N ALA A 61 8.30 -17.35 0.67
CA ALA A 61 9.34 -16.78 -0.18
C ALA A 61 9.01 -15.35 -0.67
N LEU A 62 7.72 -15.04 -0.88
CA LEU A 62 7.26 -13.71 -1.29
C LEU A 62 7.23 -12.72 -0.13
N TRP A 63 7.04 -13.18 1.10
CA TRP A 63 6.87 -12.36 2.30
C TRP A 63 7.98 -11.31 2.52
N PRO A 64 9.29 -11.64 2.43
CA PRO A 64 10.35 -10.64 2.60
C PRO A 64 10.30 -9.51 1.55
N ILE A 65 9.92 -9.84 0.30
CA ILE A 65 9.76 -8.83 -0.75
C ILE A 65 8.61 -7.90 -0.38
N HIS A 66 7.52 -8.44 0.13
CA HIS A 66 6.34 -7.68 0.50
C HIS A 66 6.58 -6.81 1.74
N SER A 67 6.94 -7.41 2.86
CA SER A 67 7.03 -6.72 4.15
C SER A 67 8.22 -5.77 4.26
N GLU A 68 9.39 -6.15 3.74
CA GLU A 68 10.60 -5.35 3.90
C GLU A 68 10.79 -4.29 2.80
N VAL A 69 10.20 -4.51 1.62
CA VAL A 69 10.40 -3.61 0.47
C VAL A 69 9.12 -2.88 0.10
N VAL A 70 8.03 -3.61 -0.15
CA VAL A 70 6.81 -3.01 -0.73
C VAL A 70 6.07 -2.17 0.30
N GLU A 71 5.76 -2.71 1.47
CA GLU A 71 5.04 -1.98 2.53
C GLU A 71 5.81 -0.74 2.98
N VAL A 72 7.11 -0.89 3.27
CA VAL A 72 7.97 0.23 3.70
C VAL A 72 8.02 1.30 2.62
N SER A 73 8.17 0.92 1.34
CA SER A 73 8.22 1.88 0.24
C SER A 73 6.88 2.58 0.00
N ALA A 74 5.76 1.91 0.19
CA ALA A 74 4.42 2.50 0.06
C ALA A 74 4.16 3.56 1.15
N VAL A 75 4.57 3.27 2.39
CA VAL A 75 4.50 4.23 3.51
C VAL A 75 5.40 5.43 3.24
N ASP A 76 6.66 5.21 2.86
CA ASP A 76 7.62 6.28 2.58
C ASP A 76 7.14 7.17 1.42
N MET A 77 6.52 6.59 0.39
CA MET A 77 5.94 7.33 -0.73
C MET A 77 4.78 8.22 -0.29
N SER A 78 3.90 7.70 0.57
CA SER A 78 2.79 8.47 1.15
C SER A 78 3.31 9.64 2.00
N LEU A 79 4.34 9.39 2.83
CA LEU A 79 4.99 10.42 3.64
C LEU A 79 5.69 11.49 2.77
N ALA A 80 6.30 11.08 1.65
CA ALA A 80 6.93 12.02 0.73
C ALA A 80 5.90 12.96 0.07
N GLY A 81 4.75 12.43 -0.34
CA GLY A 81 3.64 13.21 -0.89
C GLY A 81 3.06 14.17 0.15
N MET A 82 2.86 13.71 1.38
CA MET A 82 2.38 14.54 2.49
C MET A 82 3.36 15.68 2.82
N ALA A 83 4.65 15.36 2.92
CA ALA A 83 5.69 16.36 3.17
C ALA A 83 5.71 17.44 2.08
N TYR A 84 5.57 17.06 0.81
CA TYR A 84 5.47 18.03 -0.29
C TYR A 84 4.30 19.00 -0.12
N VAL A 85 3.14 18.51 0.32
CA VAL A 85 1.94 19.35 0.51
C VAL A 85 2.10 20.29 1.70
N ILE A 86 2.75 19.86 2.79
CA ILE A 86 2.89 20.60 4.04
C ILE A 86 4.10 21.53 4.02
N GLU A 87 5.23 21.06 3.47
CA GLU A 87 6.54 21.74 3.45
C GLU A 87 6.75 22.47 2.12
N HIS A 88 6.43 23.73 2.02
CA HIS A 88 6.85 24.67 0.94
C HIS A 88 6.74 24.19 -0.54
N HIS A 89 6.15 23.05 -0.85
CA HIS A 89 5.95 22.53 -2.20
C HIS A 89 7.25 22.44 -3.03
N ASP A 90 8.34 21.93 -2.44
CA ASP A 90 9.61 21.73 -3.13
C ASP A 90 9.59 20.47 -4.01
N PRO A 91 9.47 20.60 -5.35
CA PRO A 91 9.37 19.46 -6.25
C PRO A 91 10.68 18.68 -6.37
N HIS A 92 11.83 19.33 -6.20
CA HIS A 92 13.12 18.64 -6.25
C HIS A 92 13.32 17.74 -5.02
N ARG A 93 12.87 18.20 -3.85
CA ARG A 93 12.87 17.39 -2.64
C ARG A 93 11.93 16.21 -2.74
N LEU A 94 10.75 16.39 -3.32
CA LEU A 94 9.81 15.31 -3.62
C LEU A 94 10.48 14.27 -4.54
N GLN A 95 11.05 14.73 -5.66
CA GLN A 95 11.76 13.86 -6.60
C GLN A 95 12.87 13.05 -5.93
N ALA A 96 13.74 13.71 -5.15
CA ALA A 96 14.84 13.06 -4.47
C ALA A 96 14.39 11.96 -3.49
N ARG A 97 13.22 12.13 -2.87
CA ARG A 97 12.63 11.12 -1.97
C ARG A 97 11.99 9.98 -2.73
N VAL A 98 11.32 10.25 -3.85
CA VAL A 98 10.48 9.27 -4.55
C VAL A 98 11.25 8.40 -5.54
N LEU A 99 12.32 8.93 -6.18
CA LEU A 99 13.11 8.15 -7.13
C LEU A 99 13.63 6.82 -6.56
N PRO A 100 14.23 6.78 -5.36
CA PRO A 100 14.67 5.51 -4.77
C PRO A 100 13.52 4.53 -4.50
N LEU A 101 12.32 5.04 -4.20
CA LEU A 101 11.14 4.20 -3.93
C LEU A 101 10.64 3.55 -5.22
N ARG A 102 10.60 4.31 -6.33
CA ARG A 102 10.29 3.77 -7.65
C ARG A 102 11.21 2.61 -8.01
N ASP A 103 12.52 2.79 -7.80
CA ASP A 103 13.52 1.78 -8.11
C ASP A 103 13.37 0.53 -7.20
N ARG A 104 12.92 0.72 -5.95
CA ARG A 104 12.57 -0.38 -5.04
C ARG A 104 11.35 -1.16 -5.52
N PHE A 105 10.27 -0.49 -5.95
CA PHE A 105 9.09 -1.17 -6.50
C PHE A 105 9.43 -1.97 -7.75
N LYS A 106 10.23 -1.37 -8.66
CA LYS A 106 10.72 -2.08 -9.83
C LYS A 106 11.55 -3.31 -9.44
N SER A 107 12.49 -3.17 -8.53
CA SER A 107 13.30 -4.30 -8.05
C SER A 107 12.47 -5.38 -7.37
N ALA A 108 11.43 -5.01 -6.62
CA ALA A 108 10.48 -5.95 -6.02
C ALA A 108 9.71 -6.72 -7.09
N ALA A 109 9.24 -6.02 -8.15
CA ALA A 109 8.57 -6.65 -9.27
C ALA A 109 9.49 -7.62 -10.02
N ASP A 110 10.72 -7.22 -10.32
CA ASP A 110 11.71 -8.07 -10.98
C ASP A 110 12.01 -9.35 -10.16
N LYS A 111 12.14 -9.22 -8.84
CA LYS A 111 12.36 -10.36 -7.93
C LYS A 111 11.15 -11.29 -7.87
N ALA A 112 9.94 -10.72 -7.73
CA ALA A 112 8.72 -11.50 -7.69
C ALA A 112 8.52 -12.25 -9.01
N HIS A 113 8.74 -11.59 -10.15
CA HIS A 113 8.61 -12.19 -11.47
C HIS A 113 9.57 -13.37 -11.71
N ALA A 114 10.74 -13.37 -11.09
CA ALA A 114 11.72 -14.46 -11.18
C ALA A 114 11.40 -15.65 -10.27
N MET A 115 10.38 -15.58 -9.43
CA MET A 115 10.05 -16.65 -8.49
C MET A 115 9.31 -17.81 -9.19
N PRO A 116 9.55 -19.05 -8.76
CA PRO A 116 8.71 -20.18 -9.15
C PRO A 116 7.31 -20.02 -8.52
N VAL A 117 6.27 -20.05 -9.34
CA VAL A 117 4.89 -19.85 -8.93
C VAL A 117 4.10 -21.15 -9.09
N PRO A 118 3.44 -21.66 -8.02
CA PRO A 118 2.52 -22.77 -8.15
C PRO A 118 1.37 -22.45 -9.12
N ALA A 119 0.94 -23.40 -9.92
CA ALA A 119 -0.12 -23.18 -10.91
C ALA A 119 -1.42 -22.64 -10.29
N SER A 120 -1.75 -23.07 -9.07
CA SER A 120 -2.92 -22.59 -8.31
C SER A 120 -2.78 -21.12 -7.85
N MET A 121 -1.55 -20.62 -7.72
CA MET A 121 -1.24 -19.26 -7.24
C MET A 121 -1.00 -18.24 -8.37
N GLN A 122 -1.01 -18.69 -9.64
CA GLN A 122 -0.68 -17.82 -10.77
C GLN A 122 -1.52 -16.53 -10.78
N LYS A 123 -2.84 -16.64 -10.56
CA LYS A 123 -3.73 -15.48 -10.54
C LYS A 123 -3.38 -14.49 -9.42
N VAL A 124 -3.06 -15.00 -8.24
CA VAL A 124 -2.69 -14.18 -7.07
C VAL A 124 -1.34 -13.50 -7.33
N HIS A 125 -0.40 -14.23 -7.94
CA HIS A 125 0.89 -13.70 -8.34
C HIS A 125 0.76 -12.58 -9.38
N ASP A 126 -0.07 -12.76 -10.40
CA ASP A 126 -0.32 -11.73 -11.43
C ASP A 126 -0.94 -10.46 -10.80
N GLN A 127 -1.86 -10.61 -9.85
CA GLN A 127 -2.42 -9.49 -9.09
C GLN A 127 -1.35 -8.76 -8.26
N TYR A 128 -0.44 -9.51 -7.64
CA TYR A 128 0.69 -8.93 -6.90
C TYR A 128 1.59 -8.10 -7.82
N LEU A 129 1.95 -8.63 -9.00
CA LEU A 129 2.75 -7.91 -9.98
C LEU A 129 2.03 -6.65 -10.50
N GLU A 130 0.72 -6.72 -10.76
CA GLU A 130 -0.07 -5.56 -11.16
C GLU A 130 -0.03 -4.45 -10.10
N ALA A 131 -0.14 -4.80 -8.83
CA ALA A 131 -0.04 -3.83 -7.74
C ALA A 131 1.35 -3.15 -7.70
N LEU A 132 2.44 -3.89 -7.93
CA LEU A 132 3.78 -3.31 -8.00
C LEU A 132 3.95 -2.35 -9.18
N VAL A 133 3.39 -2.68 -10.35
CA VAL A 133 3.37 -1.78 -11.53
C VAL A 133 2.59 -0.50 -11.22
N LEU A 134 1.49 -0.60 -10.49
CA LEU A 134 0.72 0.58 -10.06
C LEU A 134 1.53 1.48 -9.13
N TYR A 135 2.27 0.93 -8.16
CA TYR A 135 3.15 1.72 -7.29
C TYR A 135 4.33 2.34 -8.05
N GLU A 136 4.97 1.61 -8.97
CA GLU A 136 6.03 2.16 -9.83
C GLU A 136 5.50 3.33 -10.67
N THR A 137 4.32 3.18 -11.27
CA THR A 137 3.66 4.21 -12.05
C THR A 137 3.27 5.42 -11.20
N ALA A 138 2.72 5.19 -10.00
CA ALA A 138 2.41 6.25 -9.04
C ALA A 138 3.67 7.04 -8.65
N SER A 139 4.77 6.35 -8.39
CA SER A 139 6.05 6.98 -8.10
C SER A 139 6.55 7.82 -9.28
N THR A 140 6.38 7.34 -10.50
CA THR A 140 6.73 8.08 -11.72
C THR A 140 5.89 9.35 -11.86
N GLU A 141 4.58 9.29 -11.62
CA GLU A 141 3.71 10.46 -11.61
C GLU A 141 4.17 11.49 -10.54
N MET A 142 4.55 11.05 -9.34
CA MET A 142 5.08 11.97 -8.33
C MET A 142 6.37 12.66 -8.78
N VAL A 143 7.24 11.96 -9.50
CA VAL A 143 8.48 12.53 -10.06
C VAL A 143 8.17 13.59 -11.14
N GLN A 144 7.09 13.44 -11.92
CA GLN A 144 6.70 14.40 -12.94
C GLN A 144 6.36 15.78 -12.36
N VAL A 145 5.97 15.89 -11.10
CA VAL A 145 5.77 17.18 -10.43
C VAL A 145 7.03 18.06 -10.49
N ALA A 146 8.22 17.44 -10.44
CA ALA A 146 9.48 18.18 -10.55
C ALA A 146 9.75 18.67 -11.98
N ALA A 147 9.19 18.01 -12.98
CA ALA A 147 9.40 18.35 -14.38
C ALA A 147 8.51 19.50 -14.85
N ASP A 148 7.24 19.54 -14.42
CA ASP A 148 6.28 20.51 -14.94
C ASP A 148 5.47 21.28 -13.88
N GLY A 149 5.66 20.96 -12.60
CA GLY A 149 5.03 21.65 -11.46
C GLY A 149 3.52 21.37 -11.31
N LYS A 150 2.96 20.40 -12.05
CA LYS A 150 1.53 20.14 -12.03
C LYS A 150 1.14 19.23 -10.88
N VAL A 151 0.22 19.72 -10.06
CA VAL A 151 -0.34 18.98 -8.89
C VAL A 151 -1.21 17.79 -9.31
N GLU A 152 -1.75 17.81 -10.52
CA GLU A 152 -2.53 16.73 -11.10
C GLU A 152 -1.79 15.39 -11.09
N HIS A 153 -0.46 15.41 -11.18
CA HIS A 153 0.37 14.22 -11.04
C HIS A 153 0.26 13.58 -9.65
N LEU A 154 0.13 14.37 -8.58
CA LEU A 154 -0.10 13.83 -7.22
C LEU A 154 -1.47 13.18 -7.09
N ILE A 155 -2.50 13.74 -7.72
CA ILE A 155 -3.85 13.18 -7.70
C ILE A 155 -3.87 11.82 -8.42
N LYS A 156 -3.20 11.71 -9.56
CA LYS A 156 -3.05 10.45 -10.29
C LYS A 156 -2.27 9.42 -9.46
N ALA A 157 -1.14 9.83 -8.90
CA ALA A 157 -0.32 8.98 -8.04
C ALA A 157 -1.12 8.44 -6.86
N GLN A 158 -1.92 9.27 -6.20
CA GLN A 158 -2.81 8.87 -5.11
C GLN A 158 -3.80 7.80 -5.55
N SER A 159 -4.48 8.00 -6.68
CA SER A 159 -5.44 7.03 -7.21
C SER A 159 -4.80 5.68 -7.54
N MET A 160 -3.60 5.70 -8.15
CA MET A 160 -2.86 4.49 -8.47
C MET A 160 -2.37 3.77 -7.21
N SER A 161 -1.84 4.50 -6.23
CA SER A 161 -1.39 3.94 -4.95
C SER A 161 -2.54 3.31 -4.18
N GLN A 162 -3.71 3.92 -4.17
CA GLN A 162 -4.90 3.36 -3.53
C GLN A 162 -5.30 2.04 -4.20
N ARG A 163 -5.37 1.99 -5.53
CA ARG A 163 -5.65 0.75 -6.26
C ARG A 163 -4.62 -0.33 -5.98
N ALA A 164 -3.33 0.03 -5.96
CA ALA A 164 -2.26 -0.91 -5.62
C ALA A 164 -2.47 -1.51 -4.21
N ALA A 165 -2.78 -0.67 -3.23
CA ALA A 165 -3.07 -1.13 -1.87
C ALA A 165 -4.29 -2.07 -1.81
N GLU A 166 -5.37 -1.75 -2.53
CA GLU A 166 -6.56 -2.60 -2.63
C GLU A 166 -6.25 -3.97 -3.25
N GLU A 167 -5.40 -4.03 -4.29
CA GLU A 167 -4.98 -5.32 -4.86
C GLU A 167 -4.06 -6.10 -3.91
N LEU A 168 -3.13 -5.42 -3.21
CA LEU A 168 -2.28 -6.09 -2.22
C LEU A 168 -3.07 -6.64 -1.04
N LEU A 169 -4.13 -5.96 -0.58
CA LEU A 169 -5.02 -6.48 0.46
C LEU A 169 -5.68 -7.81 0.03
N LYS A 170 -6.17 -7.88 -1.21
CA LYS A 170 -6.76 -9.13 -1.75
C LYS A 170 -5.73 -10.26 -1.83
N VAL A 171 -4.51 -9.94 -2.25
CA VAL A 171 -3.39 -10.89 -2.26
C VAL A 171 -3.05 -11.36 -0.84
N GLY A 172 -2.98 -10.43 0.10
CA GLY A 172 -2.68 -10.69 1.51
C GLY A 172 -3.72 -11.60 2.17
N ASP A 173 -5.01 -11.40 1.87
CA ASP A 173 -6.10 -12.25 2.37
C ASP A 173 -5.94 -13.71 1.95
N VAL A 174 -5.28 -13.97 0.81
CA VAL A 174 -5.03 -15.32 0.31
C VAL A 174 -3.73 -15.89 0.86
N LEU A 175 -2.63 -15.15 0.73
CA LEU A 175 -1.29 -15.66 1.03
C LEU A 175 -0.95 -15.63 2.53
N TRP A 176 -1.43 -14.62 3.26
CA TRP A 176 -1.10 -14.38 4.67
C TRP A 176 -2.36 -14.05 5.49
N PRO A 177 -3.31 -15.00 5.58
CA PRO A 177 -4.58 -14.76 6.25
C PRO A 177 -4.36 -14.43 7.73
N GLY A 178 -4.73 -13.20 8.12
CA GLY A 178 -4.59 -12.72 9.50
C GLY A 178 -3.36 -11.85 9.77
N GLU A 179 -2.35 -11.81 8.91
CA GLU A 179 -1.18 -10.93 9.07
C GLU A 179 -1.54 -9.44 8.91
N TYR A 180 -2.51 -9.15 8.07
CA TYR A 180 -3.05 -7.80 7.90
C TYR A 180 -4.06 -7.39 8.99
N LYS A 181 -4.39 -8.28 9.92
CA LYS A 181 -5.18 -7.89 11.07
C LYS A 181 -4.24 -7.16 12.03
N PRO A 182 -4.51 -5.90 12.34
CA PRO A 182 -3.73 -5.20 13.34
C PRO A 182 -3.80 -5.99 14.65
N ASN A 183 -2.65 -6.43 15.12
CA ASN A 183 -2.50 -7.08 16.44
C ASN A 183 -2.82 -6.11 17.55
#